data_b640f6d9de639e892a8d9253a437581d
#
_entry.id   b640f6d9de639e892a8d9253a437581d
#
_cell.length_a   1.000
_cell.length_b   1.000
_cell.length_c   1.000
_cell.angle_alpha   90.00
_cell.angle_beta   90.00
_cell.angle_gamma   90.00
#
_symmetry.space_group_name_H-M   'P 1'
#
loop_
_entity.id
_entity.type
_entity.pdbx_description
1 polymer ?
#
loop_
_entity_poly.entity_id
_entity_poly.type
_entity_poly.pdbx_seq_one_letter_code
_entity_poly.pdbx_strand_id
1 'polypeptide(L)'
;ASVGKSVDYVKKDLQEMSDKRYFTQAHFDESGQQFMTSDDTYQNYLYLEKEKEKAEEVSRQADDLLRESGLSSAGIELVKQGQEYLAKIQRMNAELPGVEITEKLQNLENIISRIIEEVKKQPSKATELRRMMNYYLPTVWNLLNTYKQIEDEPVKTGQMIATQVEIEKTIDMVGDAFENLLDRLFQNKSWDVSTDISVLNSMLEQDSLKDNELLSYMNKGEE
;
A
#
# COMPACT_ATOMS: atom_id res chain seq x y z
N ALA A 1 -43.57 8.06 5.11
CA ALA A 1 -44.76 7.42 5.63
C ALA A 1 -44.46 5.93 5.78
N SER A 2 -44.55 5.39 7.00
CA SER A 2 -44.38 3.95 7.27
C SER A 2 -45.67 3.24 6.78
N VAL A 3 -45.52 2.37 5.83
CA VAL A 3 -46.66 1.59 5.25
C VAL A 3 -47.02 0.43 6.16
N GLY A 4 -46.80 0.36 7.40
CA GLY A 4 -47.35 -0.62 8.38
C GLY A 4 -47.47 -2.10 7.95
N LYS A 5 -46.79 -2.51 6.84
CA LYS A 5 -46.85 -3.86 6.26
C LYS A 5 -45.43 -4.48 6.30
N SER A 6 -45.37 -5.82 6.35
CA SER A 6 -44.09 -6.52 6.34
C SER A 6 -43.37 -6.36 5.00
N VAL A 7 -42.05 -6.47 5.01
CA VAL A 7 -41.22 -6.42 3.79
C VAL A 7 -41.66 -7.47 2.78
N ASP A 8 -41.99 -8.68 3.21
CA ASP A 8 -42.45 -9.76 2.34
C ASP A 8 -43.80 -9.46 1.66
N TYR A 9 -44.68 -8.75 2.37
CA TYR A 9 -45.93 -8.31 1.77
C TYR A 9 -45.68 -7.29 0.64
N VAL A 10 -44.80 -6.31 0.88
CA VAL A 10 -44.48 -5.29 -0.12
C VAL A 10 -43.78 -5.90 -1.33
N LYS A 11 -42.87 -6.87 -1.12
CA LYS A 11 -42.21 -7.62 -2.21
C LYS A 11 -43.23 -8.33 -3.08
N LYS A 12 -44.17 -9.08 -2.47
CA LYS A 12 -45.19 -9.81 -3.17
C LYS A 12 -46.09 -8.87 -3.97
N ASP A 13 -46.49 -7.75 -3.41
CA ASP A 13 -47.34 -6.76 -4.05
C ASP A 13 -46.62 -6.13 -5.26
N LEU A 14 -45.36 -5.75 -5.12
CA LEU A 14 -44.52 -5.24 -6.21
C LEU A 14 -44.34 -6.29 -7.32
N GLN A 15 -44.14 -7.56 -6.98
CA GLN A 15 -44.00 -8.64 -7.93
C GLN A 15 -45.29 -8.82 -8.73
N GLU A 16 -46.46 -8.87 -8.05
CA GLU A 16 -47.76 -8.95 -8.71
C GLU A 16 -48.06 -7.75 -9.63
N MET A 17 -47.62 -6.55 -9.23
CA MET A 17 -47.74 -5.34 -10.05
C MET A 17 -46.82 -5.41 -11.28
N SER A 18 -45.61 -5.94 -11.14
CA SER A 18 -44.69 -6.16 -12.26
C SER A 18 -45.26 -7.18 -13.25
N ASP A 19 -45.79 -8.32 -12.76
CA ASP A 19 -46.38 -9.36 -13.58
C ASP A 19 -47.63 -8.86 -14.37
N LYS A 20 -48.38 -7.94 -13.76
CA LYS A 20 -49.51 -7.24 -14.39
C LYS A 20 -49.10 -6.10 -15.32
N ARG A 21 -47.78 -5.90 -15.54
CA ARG A 21 -47.20 -4.85 -16.40
C ARG A 21 -47.57 -3.42 -16.01
N TYR A 22 -47.81 -3.16 -14.70
CA TYR A 22 -47.93 -1.78 -14.22
C TYR A 22 -46.59 -1.02 -14.31
N PHE A 23 -45.48 -1.76 -14.32
CA PHE A 23 -44.13 -1.25 -14.54
C PHE A 23 -43.53 -1.98 -15.74
N THR A 24 -43.36 -1.28 -16.86
CA THR A 24 -42.91 -1.88 -18.13
C THR A 24 -41.37 -2.12 -18.18
N GLN A 25 -40.62 -1.46 -17.31
CA GLN A 25 -39.13 -1.49 -17.27
C GLN A 25 -38.63 -1.79 -15.86
N ALA A 26 -39.43 -2.45 -15.02
CA ALA A 26 -39.04 -2.75 -13.67
C ALA A 26 -38.37 -4.11 -13.55
N HIS A 27 -37.30 -4.16 -12.75
CA HIS A 27 -36.54 -5.37 -12.46
C HIS A 27 -36.34 -5.55 -10.95
N PHE A 28 -36.21 -6.79 -10.53
CA PHE A 28 -35.70 -7.14 -9.21
C PHE A 28 -34.28 -7.63 -9.35
N ASP A 29 -33.48 -7.39 -8.30
CA ASP A 29 -32.21 -8.07 -8.16
C ASP A 29 -32.38 -9.57 -7.92
N GLU A 30 -31.34 -10.38 -8.05
CA GLU A 30 -31.40 -11.85 -7.88
C GLU A 30 -31.90 -12.26 -6.48
N SER A 31 -31.65 -11.44 -5.46
CA SER A 31 -32.14 -11.69 -4.10
C SER A 31 -33.60 -11.27 -3.88
N GLY A 32 -34.19 -10.54 -4.83
CA GLY A 32 -35.49 -9.93 -4.70
C GLY A 32 -35.60 -8.87 -3.62
N GLN A 33 -34.47 -8.27 -3.21
CA GLN A 33 -34.44 -7.25 -2.16
C GLN A 33 -34.46 -5.82 -2.72
N GLN A 34 -34.01 -5.64 -3.95
CA GLN A 34 -33.98 -4.36 -4.61
C GLN A 34 -34.95 -4.35 -5.80
N PHE A 35 -35.79 -3.33 -5.88
CA PHE A 35 -36.69 -3.09 -6.97
C PHE A 35 -36.28 -1.87 -7.76
N MET A 36 -35.91 -2.07 -9.00
CA MET A 36 -35.44 -1.04 -9.93
C MET A 36 -36.56 -0.72 -10.93
N THR A 37 -36.87 0.56 -11.09
CA THR A 37 -38.03 1.03 -11.84
C THR A 37 -37.75 1.30 -13.31
N SER A 38 -36.50 1.18 -13.76
CA SER A 38 -36.12 1.38 -15.17
C SER A 38 -34.99 0.44 -15.60
N ASP A 39 -34.95 0.15 -16.90
CA ASP A 39 -33.91 -0.64 -17.54
C ASP A 39 -32.50 -0.02 -17.30
N ASP A 40 -32.38 1.30 -17.37
CA ASP A 40 -31.09 1.99 -17.14
C ASP A 40 -30.56 1.76 -15.73
N THR A 41 -31.44 1.83 -14.72
CA THR A 41 -31.07 1.56 -13.33
C THR A 41 -30.65 0.10 -13.15
N TYR A 42 -31.33 -0.82 -13.81
CA TYR A 42 -31.00 -2.24 -13.77
C TYR A 42 -29.68 -2.53 -14.49
N GLN A 43 -29.42 -1.95 -15.64
CA GLN A 43 -28.13 -2.10 -16.32
C GLN A 43 -26.97 -1.54 -15.50
N ASN A 44 -27.15 -0.39 -14.84
CA ASN A 44 -26.17 0.17 -13.94
C ASN A 44 -25.93 -0.74 -12.70
N TYR A 45 -26.98 -1.32 -12.15
CA TYR A 45 -26.88 -2.31 -11.08
C TYR A 45 -26.06 -3.53 -11.52
N LEU A 46 -26.37 -4.12 -12.68
CA LEU A 46 -25.61 -5.25 -13.21
C LEU A 46 -24.14 -4.92 -13.47
N TYR A 47 -23.87 -3.72 -13.94
CA TYR A 47 -22.48 -3.24 -14.12
C TYR A 47 -21.74 -3.17 -12.79
N LEU A 48 -22.33 -2.57 -11.77
CA LEU A 48 -21.75 -2.45 -10.44
C LEU A 48 -21.55 -3.82 -9.75
N GLU A 49 -22.50 -4.75 -9.89
CA GLU A 49 -22.36 -6.12 -9.38
C GLU A 49 -21.18 -6.84 -10.06
N LYS A 50 -21.05 -6.74 -11.37
CA LYS A 50 -19.94 -7.33 -12.12
C LYS A 50 -18.57 -6.74 -11.74
N GLU A 51 -18.52 -5.43 -11.51
CA GLU A 51 -17.28 -4.77 -11.03
C GLU A 51 -16.95 -5.21 -9.59
N LYS A 52 -17.95 -5.38 -8.74
CA LYS A 52 -17.79 -5.91 -7.39
C LYS A 52 -17.28 -7.36 -7.40
N GLU A 53 -17.86 -8.23 -8.21
CA GLU A 53 -17.39 -9.61 -8.36
C GLU A 53 -15.95 -9.69 -8.83
N LYS A 54 -15.56 -8.86 -9.81
CA LYS A 54 -14.17 -8.78 -10.27
C LYS A 54 -13.23 -8.31 -9.17
N ALA A 55 -13.63 -7.29 -8.40
CA ALA A 55 -12.83 -6.79 -7.30
C ALA A 55 -12.66 -7.84 -6.18
N GLU A 56 -13.70 -8.59 -5.87
CA GLU A 56 -13.66 -9.70 -4.92
C GLU A 56 -12.77 -10.85 -5.42
N GLU A 57 -12.82 -11.17 -6.71
CA GLU A 57 -11.96 -12.20 -7.31
C GLU A 57 -10.48 -11.79 -7.26
N VAL A 58 -10.16 -10.55 -7.64
CA VAL A 58 -8.79 -10.00 -7.53
C VAL A 58 -8.31 -10.02 -6.08
N SER A 59 -9.19 -9.67 -5.13
CA SER A 59 -8.86 -9.73 -3.70
C SER A 59 -8.58 -11.16 -3.23
N ARG A 60 -9.40 -12.14 -3.65
CA ARG A 60 -9.16 -13.56 -3.31
C ARG A 60 -7.85 -14.07 -3.87
N GLN A 61 -7.54 -13.77 -5.14
CA GLN A 61 -6.27 -14.18 -5.76
C GLN A 61 -5.06 -13.56 -5.03
N ALA A 62 -5.16 -12.28 -4.65
CA ALA A 62 -4.11 -11.63 -3.86
C ALA A 62 -3.93 -12.29 -2.48
N ASP A 63 -5.02 -12.71 -1.83
CA ASP A 63 -4.99 -13.41 -0.55
C ASP A 63 -4.34 -14.80 -0.66
N ASP A 64 -4.66 -15.53 -1.72
CA ASP A 64 -4.08 -16.85 -1.95
C ASP A 64 -2.55 -16.75 -2.20
N LEU A 65 -2.10 -15.76 -2.98
CA LEU A 65 -0.67 -15.48 -3.16
C LEU A 65 0.03 -15.12 -1.84
N LEU A 66 -0.63 -14.34 -0.97
CA LEU A 66 -0.07 -14.03 0.36
C LEU A 66 0.01 -15.25 1.27
N ARG A 67 -0.94 -16.18 1.19
CA ARG A 67 -0.91 -17.46 1.92
C ARG A 67 0.21 -18.36 1.42
N GLU A 68 0.41 -18.45 0.11
CA GLU A 68 1.49 -19.21 -0.52
C GLU A 68 2.88 -18.67 -0.15
N SER A 69 3.00 -17.38 0.17
CA SER A 69 4.25 -16.79 0.64
C SER A 69 4.72 -17.26 2.02
N GLY A 70 3.90 -18.05 2.75
CA GLY A 70 4.20 -18.56 4.08
C GLY A 70 3.90 -17.59 5.23
N LEU A 71 3.20 -16.49 4.96
CA LEU A 71 2.73 -15.56 5.99
C LEU A 71 1.66 -16.21 6.87
N SER A 72 1.72 -15.96 8.17
CA SER A 72 0.63 -16.29 9.09
C SER A 72 -0.60 -15.41 8.80
N SER A 73 -1.79 -15.84 9.23
CA SER A 73 -3.02 -15.02 9.06
C SER A 73 -2.86 -13.60 9.63
N ALA A 74 -2.18 -13.46 10.77
CA ALA A 74 -1.85 -12.14 11.34
C ALA A 74 -0.86 -11.36 10.47
N GLY A 75 0.10 -12.02 9.84
CA GLY A 75 1.04 -11.40 8.90
C GLY A 75 0.35 -10.91 7.63
N ILE A 76 -0.58 -11.69 7.09
CA ILE A 76 -1.41 -11.32 5.94
C ILE A 76 -2.21 -10.06 6.26
N GLU A 77 -2.83 -10.01 7.43
CA GLU A 77 -3.62 -8.85 7.88
C GLU A 77 -2.75 -7.58 7.97
N LEU A 78 -1.56 -7.69 8.57
CA LEU A 78 -0.62 -6.56 8.66
C LEU A 78 -0.16 -6.06 7.28
N VAL A 79 0.10 -6.97 6.33
CA VAL A 79 0.47 -6.60 4.95
C VAL A 79 -0.69 -5.89 4.26
N LYS A 80 -1.92 -6.38 4.40
CA LYS A 80 -3.11 -5.73 3.83
C LYS A 80 -3.32 -4.33 4.39
N GLN A 81 -3.25 -4.18 5.71
CA GLN A 81 -3.36 -2.86 6.35
C GLN A 81 -2.30 -1.90 5.82
N GLY A 82 -1.06 -2.37 5.64
CA GLY A 82 0.01 -1.56 5.05
C GLY A 82 -0.29 -1.11 3.63
N GLN A 83 -0.80 -2.00 2.79
CA GLN A 83 -1.22 -1.68 1.43
C GLN A 83 -2.37 -0.67 1.39
N GLU A 84 -3.34 -0.79 2.30
CA GLU A 84 -4.43 0.17 2.43
C GLU A 84 -3.94 1.58 2.81
N TYR A 85 -3.02 1.67 3.79
CA TYR A 85 -2.42 2.94 4.18
C TYR A 85 -1.58 3.53 3.05
N LEU A 86 -0.79 2.71 2.34
CA LEU A 86 -0.04 3.14 1.17
C LEU A 86 -0.96 3.75 0.11
N ALA A 87 -2.07 3.08 -0.23
CA ALA A 87 -3.04 3.58 -1.18
C ALA A 87 -3.74 4.87 -0.71
N LYS A 88 -3.99 5.03 0.60
CA LYS A 88 -4.53 6.26 1.19
C LYS A 88 -3.53 7.42 1.07
N ILE A 89 -2.25 7.18 1.38
CA ILE A 89 -1.18 8.19 1.30
C ILE A 89 -0.97 8.61 -0.15
N GLN A 90 -0.93 7.68 -1.10
CA GLN A 90 -0.82 7.96 -2.53
C GLN A 90 -1.95 8.85 -3.05
N ARG A 91 -3.20 8.58 -2.64
CA ARG A 91 -4.33 9.43 -3.00
C ARG A 91 -4.19 10.83 -2.41
N MET A 92 -3.82 10.92 -1.13
CA MET A 92 -3.59 12.21 -0.47
C MET A 92 -2.48 13.00 -1.16
N ASN A 93 -1.39 12.34 -1.53
CA ASN A 93 -0.27 12.95 -2.25
C ASN A 93 -0.71 13.54 -3.62
N ALA A 94 -1.58 12.83 -4.34
CA ALA A 94 -2.12 13.31 -5.61
C ALA A 94 -3.08 14.51 -5.46
N GLU A 95 -3.67 14.70 -4.28
CA GLU A 95 -4.61 15.79 -3.99
C GLU A 95 -3.94 17.03 -3.39
N LEU A 96 -2.77 16.89 -2.78
CA LEU A 96 -2.07 17.99 -2.12
C LEU A 96 -1.22 18.79 -3.12
N PRO A 97 -1.43 20.09 -3.26
CA PRO A 97 -0.56 20.96 -4.03
C PRO A 97 0.66 21.34 -3.17
N GLY A 98 1.85 21.06 -3.60
CA GLY A 98 3.06 21.49 -2.90
C GLY A 98 4.22 20.55 -3.15
N VAL A 99 5.33 21.09 -3.65
CA VAL A 99 6.49 20.28 -4.03
C VAL A 99 7.10 19.62 -2.80
N GLU A 100 7.24 20.35 -1.69
CA GLU A 100 7.90 19.86 -0.48
C GLU A 100 7.16 18.69 0.17
N ILE A 101 5.86 18.83 0.40
CA ILE A 101 5.07 17.74 0.98
C ILE A 101 4.98 16.53 0.03
N THR A 102 4.90 16.78 -1.29
CA THR A 102 4.87 15.72 -2.30
C THR A 102 6.16 14.88 -2.28
N GLU A 103 7.32 15.51 -2.21
CA GLU A 103 8.61 14.80 -2.12
C GLU A 103 8.71 13.94 -0.84
N LYS A 104 8.29 14.49 0.31
CA LYS A 104 8.26 13.76 1.58
C LYS A 104 7.33 12.55 1.53
N LEU A 105 6.13 12.72 0.96
CA LEU A 105 5.17 11.63 0.80
C LEU A 105 5.66 10.57 -0.18
N GLN A 106 6.28 10.94 -1.30
CA GLN A 106 6.88 9.99 -2.23
C GLN A 106 7.99 9.16 -1.58
N ASN A 107 8.84 9.79 -0.76
CA ASN A 107 9.85 9.05 0.01
C ASN A 107 9.19 8.05 0.95
N LEU A 108 8.21 8.49 1.73
CA LEU A 108 7.47 7.65 2.67
C LEU A 108 6.77 6.47 1.97
N GLU A 109 6.12 6.71 0.83
CA GLU A 109 5.48 5.68 -0.02
C GLU A 109 6.48 4.62 -0.47
N ASN A 110 7.67 5.05 -0.94
CA ASN A 110 8.72 4.16 -1.38
C ASN A 110 9.22 3.26 -0.24
N ILE A 111 9.43 3.84 0.95
CA ILE A 111 9.91 3.09 2.12
C ILE A 111 8.85 2.09 2.58
N ILE A 112 7.58 2.50 2.70
CA ILE A 112 6.45 1.62 3.06
C ILE A 112 6.33 0.45 2.09
N SER A 113 6.38 0.73 0.78
CA SER A 113 6.31 -0.30 -0.25
C SER A 113 7.44 -1.33 -0.10
N ARG A 114 8.68 -0.88 0.09
CA ARG A 114 9.83 -1.76 0.30
C ARG A 114 9.74 -2.59 1.58
N ILE A 115 9.25 -2.02 2.68
CA ILE A 115 9.02 -2.75 3.93
C ILE A 115 8.02 -3.88 3.70
N ILE A 116 6.89 -3.60 3.04
CA ILE A 116 5.85 -4.59 2.72
C ILE A 116 6.42 -5.70 1.84
N GLU A 117 7.17 -5.36 0.80
CA GLU A 117 7.81 -6.34 -0.09
C GLU A 117 8.82 -7.23 0.65
N GLU A 118 9.63 -6.65 1.52
CA GLU A 118 10.62 -7.41 2.26
C GLU A 118 9.97 -8.39 3.26
N VAL A 119 8.88 -7.98 3.90
CA VAL A 119 8.13 -8.87 4.80
C VAL A 119 7.44 -10.01 4.03
N LYS A 120 6.96 -9.78 2.81
CA LYS A 120 6.46 -10.85 1.94
C LYS A 120 7.54 -11.89 1.63
N LYS A 121 8.80 -11.48 1.47
CA LYS A 121 9.95 -12.37 1.26
C LYS A 121 10.42 -13.05 2.54
N GLN A 122 10.20 -12.44 3.70
CA GLN A 122 10.63 -12.92 5.01
C GLN A 122 9.44 -12.93 6.00
N PRO A 123 8.52 -13.92 5.90
CA PRO A 123 7.28 -13.97 6.68
C PRO A 123 7.46 -13.95 8.19
N SER A 124 8.59 -14.47 8.67
CA SER A 124 8.94 -14.47 10.10
C SER A 124 9.06 -13.08 10.71
N LYS A 125 9.32 -12.07 9.89
CA LYS A 125 9.46 -10.67 10.30
C LYS A 125 8.15 -9.86 10.29
N ALA A 126 7.03 -10.46 9.90
CA ALA A 126 5.74 -9.78 9.84
C ALA A 126 5.34 -9.11 11.17
N THR A 127 5.77 -9.67 12.31
CA THR A 127 5.49 -9.10 13.64
C THR A 127 6.13 -7.72 13.86
N GLU A 128 7.23 -7.42 13.16
CA GLU A 128 7.90 -6.12 13.25
C GLU A 128 7.06 -4.99 12.63
N LEU A 129 6.15 -5.33 11.71
CA LEU A 129 5.21 -4.37 11.12
C LEU A 129 4.14 -3.88 12.12
N ARG A 130 3.88 -4.61 13.18
CA ARG A 130 2.75 -4.33 14.09
C ARG A 130 2.76 -2.90 14.62
N ARG A 131 3.94 -2.38 14.99
CA ARG A 131 4.06 -1.01 15.53
C ARG A 131 3.84 0.04 14.44
N MET A 132 4.31 -0.22 13.24
CA MET A 132 4.10 0.61 12.06
C MET A 132 2.60 0.71 11.75
N MET A 133 1.90 -0.44 11.67
CA MET A 133 0.49 -0.51 11.29
C MET A 133 -0.45 0.05 12.35
N ASN A 134 -0.20 -0.26 13.64
CA ASN A 134 -1.12 0.10 14.72
C ASN A 134 -0.90 1.50 15.28
N TYR A 135 0.24 2.11 15.01
CA TYR A 135 0.60 3.39 15.61
C TYR A 135 1.08 4.44 14.60
N TYR A 136 2.13 4.16 13.85
CA TYR A 136 2.72 5.20 12.98
C TYR A 136 1.84 5.56 11.80
N LEU A 137 1.34 4.61 11.03
CA LEU A 137 0.52 4.89 9.85
C LEU A 137 -0.83 5.56 10.17
N PRO A 138 -1.57 5.17 11.21
CA PRO A 138 -2.75 5.93 11.66
C PRO A 138 -2.42 7.36 12.05
N THR A 139 -1.29 7.59 12.72
CA THR A 139 -0.84 8.94 13.11
C THR A 139 -0.52 9.78 11.88
N VAL A 140 0.27 9.24 10.92
CA VAL A 140 0.56 9.90 9.65
C VAL A 140 -0.72 10.27 8.91
N TRP A 141 -1.68 9.33 8.83
CA TRP A 141 -2.95 9.60 8.19
C TRP A 141 -3.72 10.76 8.82
N ASN A 142 -3.77 10.83 10.15
CA ASN A 142 -4.41 11.93 10.87
C ASN A 142 -3.70 13.27 10.62
N LEU A 143 -2.36 13.27 10.60
CA LEU A 143 -1.57 14.47 10.29
C LEU A 143 -1.82 14.96 8.87
N LEU A 144 -1.87 14.06 7.89
CA LEU A 144 -2.16 14.40 6.50
C LEU A 144 -3.57 14.96 6.31
N ASN A 145 -4.57 14.42 7.02
CA ASN A 145 -5.91 15.00 6.99
C ASN A 145 -5.93 16.42 7.57
N THR A 146 -5.20 16.66 8.66
CA THR A 146 -5.06 18.01 9.23
C THR A 146 -4.34 18.95 8.26
N TYR A 147 -3.27 18.47 7.62
CA TYR A 147 -2.54 19.25 6.60
C TYR A 147 -3.47 19.65 5.46
N LYS A 148 -4.25 18.70 4.94
CA LYS A 148 -5.21 18.95 3.86
C LYS A 148 -6.28 19.95 4.28
N GLN A 149 -6.85 19.82 5.48
CA GLN A 149 -7.83 20.79 5.98
C GLN A 149 -7.27 22.22 6.02
N ILE A 150 -6.02 22.39 6.46
CA ILE A 150 -5.35 23.69 6.43
C ILE A 150 -5.10 24.16 4.99
N GLU A 151 -4.74 23.22 4.09
CA GLU A 151 -4.49 23.54 2.68
C GLU A 151 -5.74 24.04 1.97
N ASP A 152 -6.89 23.47 2.26
CA ASP A 152 -8.19 23.81 1.69
C ASP A 152 -8.75 25.16 2.22
N GLU A 153 -8.14 25.75 3.29
CA GLU A 153 -8.58 27.04 3.83
C GLU A 153 -8.20 28.21 2.89
N PRO A 154 -9.17 29.04 2.51
CA PRO A 154 -8.92 30.18 1.62
C PRO A 154 -7.97 31.24 2.20
N VAL A 155 -7.92 31.36 3.53
CA VAL A 155 -7.06 32.29 4.26
C VAL A 155 -6.31 31.54 5.36
N LYS A 156 -5.01 31.37 5.16
CA LYS A 156 -4.15 30.70 6.14
C LYS A 156 -3.59 31.70 7.16
N THR A 157 -3.80 31.44 8.44
CA THR A 157 -3.17 32.19 9.52
C THR A 157 -1.72 31.78 9.72
N GLY A 158 -0.92 32.60 10.39
CA GLY A 158 0.46 32.22 10.73
C GLY A 158 0.55 30.94 11.56
N GLN A 159 -0.44 30.67 12.41
CA GLN A 159 -0.50 29.43 13.19
C GLN A 159 -0.77 28.20 12.29
N MET A 160 -1.64 28.33 11.32
CA MET A 160 -1.91 27.24 10.35
C MET A 160 -0.67 26.88 9.54
N ILE A 161 0.08 27.89 9.06
CA ILE A 161 1.34 27.66 8.35
C ILE A 161 2.37 26.99 9.25
N ALA A 162 2.50 27.44 10.51
CA ALA A 162 3.40 26.81 11.46
C ALA A 162 3.03 25.35 11.73
N THR A 163 1.74 25.02 11.81
CA THR A 163 1.25 23.64 11.96
C THR A 163 1.60 22.78 10.74
N GLN A 164 1.46 23.30 9.51
CA GLN A 164 1.87 22.56 8.31
C GLN A 164 3.37 22.21 8.34
N VAL A 165 4.23 23.16 8.68
CA VAL A 165 5.68 22.93 8.82
C VAL A 165 5.99 21.90 9.90
N GLU A 166 5.25 21.89 11.01
CA GLU A 166 5.42 20.90 12.07
C GLU A 166 4.99 19.50 11.62
N ILE A 167 3.89 19.38 10.85
CA ILE A 167 3.43 18.14 10.24
C ILE A 167 4.50 17.61 9.28
N GLU A 168 5.03 18.43 8.40
CA GLU A 168 6.09 18.04 7.45
C GLU A 168 7.32 17.48 8.14
N LYS A 169 7.81 18.14 9.20
CA LYS A 169 8.90 17.63 10.03
C LYS A 169 8.58 16.30 10.69
N THR A 170 7.34 16.12 11.13
CA THR A 170 6.90 14.87 11.75
C THR A 170 6.87 13.74 10.73
N ILE A 171 6.47 14.03 9.49
CA ILE A 171 6.50 13.06 8.38
C ILE A 171 7.94 12.63 8.09
N ASP A 172 8.90 13.56 8.06
CA ASP A 172 10.32 13.23 7.90
C ASP A 172 10.82 12.31 9.02
N MET A 173 10.52 12.63 10.30
CA MET A 173 10.90 11.77 11.43
C MET A 173 10.29 10.36 11.35
N VAL A 174 9.07 10.23 10.83
CA VAL A 174 8.44 8.92 10.59
C VAL A 174 9.14 8.20 9.44
N GLY A 175 9.52 8.92 8.38
CA GLY A 175 10.34 8.40 7.29
C GLY A 175 11.64 7.78 7.81
N ASP A 176 12.41 8.53 8.61
CA ASP A 176 13.65 8.05 9.25
C ASP A 176 13.42 6.80 10.11
N ALA A 177 12.30 6.77 10.87
CA ALA A 177 11.95 5.61 11.68
C ALA A 177 11.62 4.37 10.82
N PHE A 178 11.03 4.57 9.65
CA PHE A 178 10.72 3.49 8.71
C PHE A 178 11.96 3.03 7.94
N GLU A 179 12.89 3.92 7.59
CA GLU A 179 14.21 3.54 7.07
C GLU A 179 14.95 2.65 8.05
N ASN A 180 14.99 3.03 9.32
CA ASN A 180 15.59 2.21 10.39
C ASN A 180 14.88 0.85 10.56
N LEU A 181 13.57 0.78 10.34
CA LEU A 181 12.84 -0.49 10.32
C LEU A 181 13.26 -1.33 9.12
N LEU A 182 13.33 -0.73 7.93
CA LEU A 182 13.75 -1.38 6.69
C LEU A 182 15.17 -1.96 6.84
N ASP A 183 16.11 -1.19 7.37
CA ASP A 183 17.47 -1.64 7.65
C ASP A 183 17.51 -2.87 8.55
N ARG A 184 16.71 -2.89 9.63
CA ARG A 184 16.58 -4.08 10.51
C ARG A 184 16.01 -5.29 9.78
N LEU A 185 15.07 -5.08 8.84
CA LEU A 185 14.56 -6.15 8.01
C LEU A 185 15.66 -6.73 7.09
N PHE A 186 16.60 -5.91 6.64
CA PHE A 186 17.73 -6.35 5.82
C PHE A 186 18.89 -6.97 6.61
N GLN A 187 19.15 -6.55 7.84
CA GLN A 187 20.31 -6.99 8.65
C GLN A 187 20.40 -8.51 8.88
N ASN A 188 19.32 -9.26 8.73
CA ASN A 188 19.34 -10.74 8.82
C ASN A 188 19.59 -11.44 7.47
N LYS A 189 19.65 -10.71 6.36
CA LYS A 189 20.42 -11.17 5.22
C LYS A 189 21.87 -10.88 5.60
N SER A 190 22.60 -11.90 6.06
CA SER A 190 24.04 -11.77 6.15
C SER A 190 24.52 -11.45 4.73
N TRP A 191 24.67 -10.16 4.47
CA TRP A 191 25.50 -9.69 3.40
C TRP A 191 26.90 -10.07 3.87
N ASP A 192 27.29 -11.29 3.53
CA ASP A 192 28.68 -11.72 3.68
C ASP A 192 29.54 -11.05 2.59
N VAL A 193 29.14 -9.79 2.29
CA VAL A 193 29.87 -8.90 1.40
C VAL A 193 31.28 -8.67 1.95
N SER A 194 31.46 -8.72 3.28
CA SER A 194 32.79 -8.63 3.89
C SER A 194 33.66 -9.83 3.50
N THR A 195 33.10 -11.03 3.41
CA THR A 195 33.80 -12.22 2.94
C THR A 195 34.04 -12.15 1.44
N ASP A 196 33.04 -11.75 0.64
CA ASP A 196 33.18 -11.60 -0.80
C ASP A 196 34.16 -10.48 -1.18
N ILE A 197 34.14 -9.33 -0.49
CA ILE A 197 35.12 -8.26 -0.67
C ILE A 197 36.50 -8.71 -0.21
N SER A 198 36.63 -9.47 0.87
CA SER A 198 37.91 -10.03 1.31
C SER A 198 38.49 -11.01 0.30
N VAL A 199 37.66 -11.86 -0.29
CA VAL A 199 38.07 -12.78 -1.37
C VAL A 199 38.49 -12.01 -2.62
N LEU A 200 37.73 -11.00 -3.04
CA LEU A 200 38.09 -10.14 -4.17
C LEU A 200 39.38 -9.37 -3.94
N ASN A 201 39.56 -8.78 -2.75
CA ASN A 201 40.81 -8.10 -2.40
C ASN A 201 42.01 -9.08 -2.40
N SER A 202 41.85 -10.29 -1.86
CA SER A 202 42.89 -11.31 -1.88
C SER A 202 43.24 -11.75 -3.32
N MET A 203 42.24 -11.85 -4.21
CA MET A 203 42.48 -12.16 -5.63
C MET A 203 43.21 -11.01 -6.35
N LEU A 204 42.81 -9.76 -6.11
CA LEU A 204 43.45 -8.58 -6.68
C LEU A 204 44.92 -8.41 -6.17
N GLU A 205 45.17 -8.67 -4.90
CA GLU A 205 46.53 -8.68 -4.35
C GLU A 205 47.40 -9.80 -4.96
N GLN A 206 46.81 -10.97 -5.20
CA GLN A 206 47.51 -12.10 -5.81
C GLN A 206 47.84 -11.85 -7.29
N ASP A 207 46.93 -11.18 -8.03
CA ASP A 207 47.19 -10.77 -9.41
C ASP A 207 48.25 -9.62 -9.50
N SER A 208 48.20 -8.64 -8.58
CA SER A 208 49.18 -7.56 -8.48
C SER A 208 50.58 -8.08 -8.14
N LEU A 209 50.70 -9.15 -7.36
CA LEU A 209 51.97 -9.80 -7.04
C LEU A 209 52.54 -10.55 -8.26
N LYS A 210 51.68 -11.17 -9.08
CA LYS A 210 52.13 -11.83 -10.33
C LYS A 210 52.62 -10.84 -11.37
N ASP A 211 51.99 -9.68 -11.52
CA ASP A 211 52.45 -8.63 -12.43
C ASP A 211 53.77 -8.03 -11.95
N ASN A 212 54.04 -7.89 -10.66
CA ASN A 212 55.31 -7.46 -10.12
C ASN A 212 56.43 -8.50 -10.31
N GLU A 213 56.12 -9.81 -10.21
CA GLU A 213 57.08 -10.85 -10.50
C GLU A 213 57.45 -10.86 -12.01
N LEU A 214 56.47 -10.76 -12.91
CA LEU A 214 56.71 -10.65 -14.35
C LEU A 214 57.55 -9.43 -14.70
N LEU A 215 57.33 -8.27 -14.14
CA LEU A 215 58.15 -7.07 -14.32
C LEU A 215 59.55 -7.23 -13.75
N SER A 216 59.76 -8.00 -12.69
CA SER A 216 61.06 -8.31 -12.15
C SER A 216 61.89 -9.25 -13.02
N TYR A 217 61.26 -10.18 -13.72
CA TYR A 217 61.89 -11.06 -14.68
C TYR A 217 62.28 -10.35 -16.00
N MET A 218 61.47 -9.38 -16.45
CA MET A 218 61.74 -8.57 -17.62
C MET A 218 62.96 -7.62 -17.42
N ASN A 219 63.14 -7.12 -16.23
CA ASN A 219 64.28 -6.23 -15.88
C ASN A 219 65.60 -6.99 -15.65
N LYS A 220 65.62 -8.30 -15.49
CA LYS A 220 66.86 -9.11 -15.32
C LYS A 220 67.46 -9.66 -16.59
N GLY A 221 66.90 -9.35 -17.76
CA GLY A 221 67.34 -9.86 -19.07
C GLY A 221 68.22 -8.89 -19.87
N GLU A 222 68.60 -7.74 -19.28
CA GLU A 222 69.48 -6.75 -19.93
C GLU A 222 70.75 -6.49 -19.11
N GLU A 223 71.54 -7.53 -18.80
CA GLU A 223 72.95 -7.44 -18.45
C GLU A 223 73.80 -8.45 -19.24
#